data_da58bd0d1394db4d6595fef5367a4c31
#
_entry.id   da58bd0d1394db4d6595fef5367a4c31
#
_cell.length_a   1.000
_cell.length_b   1.000
_cell.length_c   1.000
_cell.angle_alpha   90.00
_cell.angle_beta   90.00
_cell.angle_gamma   90.00
#
_symmetry.space_group_name_H-M   'P 1'
#
loop_
_entity.id
_entity.type
_entity.pdbx_description
1 polymer ?
#
loop_
_entity_poly.entity_id
_entity_poly.type
_entity_poly.pdbx_seq_one_letter_code
_entity_poly.pdbx_strand_id
1 'polypeptide(L)' 'MNDNEPDYSVNLTIEDIRLLHHSVQETIKYWPGAPARPYEEQEHLWYMRDSLYRIMLDYRFNQL' A
#
# COMPACT_ATOMS: atom_id res chain seq x y z
N MET A 1 -2.44 -14.97 -0.92
CA MET A 1 -1.06 -14.82 -1.39
C MET A 1 -0.63 -16.09 -2.09
N ASN A 2 0.12 -15.96 -3.17
CA ASN A 2 0.58 -17.11 -3.93
C ASN A 2 1.77 -17.75 -3.22
N ASP A 3 1.68 -19.06 -2.89
CA ASP A 3 2.73 -19.76 -2.16
C ASP A 3 4.03 -19.85 -2.94
N ASN A 4 3.99 -19.63 -4.27
CA ASN A 4 5.15 -19.72 -5.12
C ASN A 4 5.90 -18.38 -5.25
N GLU A 5 5.37 -17.32 -4.69
CA GLU A 5 6.00 -16.01 -4.75
C GLU A 5 6.90 -15.80 -3.54
N PRO A 6 8.14 -15.33 -3.77
CA PRO A 6 9.00 -15.03 -2.64
C PRO A 6 8.57 -13.76 -1.92
N ASP A 7 8.76 -13.72 -0.62
CA ASP A 7 8.55 -12.53 0.16
C ASP A 7 9.89 -11.80 0.31
N TYR A 8 9.81 -10.48 0.28
CA TYR A 8 10.99 -9.65 0.47
C TYR A 8 10.79 -8.74 1.67
N SER A 9 11.85 -8.52 2.42
CA SER A 9 11.84 -7.61 3.55
C SER A 9 12.71 -6.41 3.22
N VAL A 10 12.20 -5.23 3.50
CA VAL A 10 12.94 -3.99 3.29
C VAL A 10 12.82 -3.11 4.53
N ASN A 11 13.82 -2.28 4.75
CA ASN A 11 13.79 -1.30 5.84
C ASN A 11 13.33 0.04 5.27
N LEU A 12 12.24 0.57 5.82
CA LEU A 12 11.67 1.82 5.36
C LEU A 12 11.57 2.80 6.52
N THR A 13 11.88 4.06 6.24
CA THR A 13 11.67 5.13 7.21
C THR A 13 10.19 5.55 7.17
N ILE A 14 9.78 6.34 8.15
CA ILE A 14 8.40 6.86 8.15
C ILE A 14 8.17 7.75 6.94
N GLU A 15 9.18 8.46 6.47
CA GLU A 15 9.02 9.28 5.26
C GLU A 15 8.81 8.41 4.03
N ASP A 16 9.52 7.27 3.95
CA ASP A 16 9.30 6.32 2.87
C ASP A 16 7.85 5.83 2.89
N ILE A 17 7.33 5.53 4.08
CA ILE A 17 5.96 5.04 4.24
C ILE A 17 4.96 6.11 3.79
N ARG A 18 5.20 7.37 4.16
CA ARG A 18 4.30 8.46 3.75
C ARG A 18 4.27 8.63 2.25
N LEU A 19 5.44 8.58 1.61
CA LEU A 19 5.52 8.73 0.16
C LEU A 19 4.88 7.55 -0.56
N LEU A 20 5.08 6.34 -0.05
CA LEU A 20 4.43 5.16 -0.61
C LEU A 20 2.93 5.25 -0.48
N HIS A 21 2.43 5.66 0.68
CA HIS A 21 1.00 5.82 0.90
C HIS A 21 0.41 6.83 -0.09
N HIS A 22 1.08 7.97 -0.24
CA HIS A 22 0.64 8.99 -1.19
C HIS A 22 0.62 8.43 -2.62
N SER A 23 1.67 7.70 -2.99
CA SER A 23 1.78 7.12 -4.34
C SER A 23 0.67 6.11 -4.60
N VAL A 24 0.36 5.28 -3.62
CA VAL A 24 -0.71 4.29 -3.75
C VAL A 24 -2.07 5.00 -3.86
N GLN A 25 -2.31 6.04 -3.06
CA GLN A 25 -3.56 6.81 -3.15
C GLN A 25 -3.71 7.45 -4.52
N GLU A 26 -2.66 8.03 -5.07
CA GLU A 26 -2.71 8.62 -6.41
C GLU A 26 -2.97 7.56 -7.46
N THR A 27 -2.35 6.39 -7.32
CA THR A 27 -2.56 5.28 -8.23
C THR A 27 -4.03 4.85 -8.21
N ILE A 28 -4.61 4.70 -7.03
CA ILE A 28 -6.02 4.30 -6.88
C ILE A 28 -6.93 5.32 -7.55
N LYS A 29 -6.64 6.60 -7.36
CA LYS A 29 -7.45 7.69 -7.89
C LYS A 29 -7.60 7.63 -9.41
N TYR A 30 -6.54 7.22 -10.10
CA TYR A 30 -6.53 7.17 -11.56
C TYR A 30 -6.53 5.75 -12.11
N TRP A 31 -6.78 4.75 -11.26
CA TRP A 31 -6.75 3.34 -11.66
C TRP A 31 -7.94 3.06 -12.58
N PRO A 32 -7.67 2.48 -13.77
CA PRO A 32 -8.77 2.25 -14.72
C PRO A 32 -9.77 1.19 -14.29
N GLY A 33 -9.32 0.24 -13.46
CA GLY A 33 -10.21 -0.83 -13.01
C GLY A 33 -10.50 -1.87 -14.07
N ALA A 34 -11.42 -2.78 -13.76
CA ALA A 34 -11.84 -3.83 -14.68
C ALA A 34 -12.73 -3.21 -15.76
N PRO A 35 -12.69 -3.73 -17.03
CA PRO A 35 -11.86 -4.87 -17.44
C PRO A 35 -10.46 -4.49 -17.92
N ALA A 36 -10.09 -3.20 -17.92
CA ALA A 36 -8.80 -2.75 -18.41
C ALA A 36 -7.64 -3.35 -17.61
N ARG A 37 -7.84 -3.48 -16.30
CA ARG A 37 -6.88 -4.13 -15.39
C ARG A 37 -7.62 -5.18 -14.56
N PRO A 38 -6.94 -6.25 -14.13
CA PRO A 38 -7.59 -7.26 -13.28
C PRO A 38 -8.11 -6.65 -11.99
N TYR A 39 -9.29 -7.09 -11.56
CA TYR A 39 -9.92 -6.58 -10.35
C TYR A 39 -9.06 -6.86 -9.11
N GLU A 40 -8.32 -7.96 -9.12
CA GLU A 40 -7.45 -8.34 -8.01
C GLU A 40 -6.37 -7.31 -7.74
N GLU A 41 -5.92 -6.59 -8.77
CA GLU A 41 -4.94 -5.52 -8.59
C GLU A 41 -5.55 -4.36 -7.81
N GLN A 42 -6.80 -4.04 -8.08
CA GLN A 42 -7.49 -2.97 -7.37
C GLN A 42 -7.67 -3.31 -5.90
N GLU A 43 -8.04 -4.54 -5.62
CA GLU A 43 -8.16 -5.02 -4.24
C GLU A 43 -6.81 -4.96 -3.53
N HIS A 44 -5.75 -5.33 -4.23
CA HIS A 44 -4.41 -5.29 -3.67
C HIS A 44 -3.97 -3.85 -3.36
N LEU A 45 -4.31 -2.91 -4.24
CA LEU A 45 -4.02 -1.50 -4.00
C LEU A 45 -4.73 -0.99 -2.74
N TRP A 46 -5.99 -1.36 -2.55
CA TRP A 46 -6.73 -0.98 -1.35
C TRP A 46 -6.08 -1.56 -0.10
N TYR A 47 -5.67 -2.82 -0.17
CA TYR A 47 -4.99 -3.45 0.95
C TYR A 47 -3.67 -2.75 1.27
N MET A 48 -2.89 -2.40 0.26
CA MET A 48 -1.63 -1.69 0.46
C MET A 48 -1.86 -0.32 1.08
N ARG A 49 -2.85 0.41 0.58
CA ARG A 49 -3.19 1.73 1.13
C ARG A 49 -3.51 1.61 2.62
N ASP A 50 -4.36 0.67 2.98
CA ASP A 50 -4.81 0.52 4.36
C ASP A 50 -3.67 0.05 5.26
N SER A 51 -2.80 -0.82 4.76
CA SER A 51 -1.65 -1.31 5.52
C SER A 51 -0.65 -0.18 5.79
N LEU A 52 -0.36 0.63 4.78
CA LEU A 52 0.54 1.77 4.93
C LEU A 52 -0.04 2.82 5.88
N TYR A 53 -1.34 3.07 5.76
CA TYR A 53 -2.01 4.02 6.63
C TYR A 53 -1.95 3.57 8.10
N ARG A 54 -2.12 2.28 8.32
CA ARG A 54 -2.05 1.71 9.67
C ARG A 54 -0.66 1.93 10.28
N ILE A 55 0.38 1.77 9.48
CA ILE A 55 1.75 2.02 9.94
C ILE A 55 1.93 3.49 10.32
N MET A 56 1.38 4.40 9.52
CA MET A 56 1.45 5.83 9.79
C MET A 56 0.75 6.19 11.10
N LEU A 57 -0.42 5.59 11.34
CA LEU A 57 -1.15 5.80 12.58
C LEU A 57 -0.38 5.25 13.78
N ASP A 58 0.21 4.08 13.62
CA ASP A 58 0.98 3.45 14.66
C ASP A 58 2.19 4.31 15.05
N TYR A 59 2.87 4.83 14.05
CA TYR A 59 4.00 5.75 14.30
C TYR A 59 3.54 7.00 15.04
N ARG A 60 2.45 7.62 14.57
CA ARG A 60 1.92 8.82 15.19
C ARG A 60 1.54 8.57 16.65
N PHE A 61 0.88 7.44 16.89
CA PHE A 61 0.44 7.08 18.25
C PHE A 61 1.63 6.93 19.18
N ASN A 62 2.72 6.34 18.71
CA ASN A 62 3.90 6.11 19.52
C ASN A 62 4.73 7.37 19.77
N GLN A 63 4.43 8.47 19.09
CA GLN A 63 5.11 9.75 19.30
C GLN A 63 4.42 10.62 20.35
N LEU A 64 3.26 10.23 20.81
CA LEU A 64 2.51 10.99 21.83
C LEU A 64 3.06 10.75 23.26
#